data_7407bda0dd4e3a8f914a5f5009d5d7da
#
_entry.id   7407bda0dd4e3a8f914a5f5009d5d7da
#
_cell.length_a   1.000
_cell.length_b   1.000
_cell.length_c   1.000
_cell.angle_alpha   90.00
_cell.angle_beta   90.00
_cell.angle_gamma   90.00
#
_symmetry.space_group_name_H-M   'P 1'
#
loop_
_entity.id
_entity.type
_entity.pdbx_description
1 polymer ?
#
loop_
_entity_poly.entity_id
_entity_poly.type
_entity_poly.pdbx_seq_one_letter_code
_entity_poly.pdbx_strand_id
1 'polypeptide(L)'
;MEQMRDKKYGKPEKKSSRITLIMAAGLLGILLIGIAPMLKTEGTKKQSQQETVPSAEEYAAALESRLEGILGRIDGVGEVEVMITLKSGYTYTYAVTEKVNSDVSEEYKSDDQRKSQQKNTTEQSYVMVEDGGSPLVTALNEPEIKGVVVVCAGGGAPKVVAQVTAAVKTALDISSAKITVSKISPGAAGH
;
A
#
# COMPACT_ATOMS: atom_id res chain seq x y z
N MET A 1 -0.46 101.01 20.09
CA MET A 1 0.53 100.99 18.98
C MET A 1 1.08 99.61 18.96
N GLU A 2 0.55 98.90 17.99
CA GLU A 2 1.24 98.55 16.73
C GLU A 2 2.12 97.31 16.89
N GLN A 3 2.06 96.24 16.18
CA GLN A 3 1.65 95.99 14.78
C GLN A 3 1.37 94.50 14.58
N MET A 4 0.41 94.23 13.82
CA MET A 4 0.12 92.96 13.13
C MET A 4 1.33 92.42 12.38
N ARG A 5 1.55 91.10 12.43
CA ARG A 5 2.29 90.39 11.41
C ARG A 5 1.55 89.07 11.10
N ASP A 6 0.86 89.10 10.01
CA ASP A 6 0.34 87.99 9.30
C ASP A 6 1.41 86.93 9.02
N LYS A 7 1.21 85.70 9.47
CA LYS A 7 1.97 84.53 9.06
C LYS A 7 1.18 83.73 8.06
N LYS A 8 1.48 84.01 6.83
CA LYS A 8 1.00 83.33 5.63
C LYS A 8 1.21 81.83 5.74
N TYR A 9 0.13 81.06 5.83
CA TYR A 9 0.17 79.58 5.76
C TYR A 9 0.51 79.17 4.34
N GLY A 10 1.70 78.54 4.16
CA GLY A 10 2.13 77.92 2.94
C GLY A 10 1.32 76.65 2.65
N LYS A 11 0.79 76.60 1.47
CA LYS A 11 0.06 75.50 0.86
C LYS A 11 0.96 74.26 0.82
N PRO A 12 0.55 73.04 1.27
CA PRO A 12 1.37 71.85 1.15
C PRO A 12 1.45 71.39 -0.30
N GLU A 13 2.68 71.25 -0.79
CA GLU A 13 3.00 70.77 -2.13
C GLU A 13 2.53 69.34 -2.34
N LYS A 14 1.93 69.11 -3.52
CA LYS A 14 1.50 67.82 -4.06
C LYS A 14 2.68 66.89 -4.40
N LYS A 15 3.54 66.54 -3.45
CA LYS A 15 4.67 65.62 -3.69
C LYS A 15 4.56 64.27 -2.98
N SER A 16 3.50 64.01 -2.22
CA SER A 16 3.39 62.81 -1.41
C SER A 16 2.58 61.62 -2.04
N SER A 17 1.88 61.88 -3.15
CA SER A 17 0.98 60.87 -3.72
C SER A 17 1.72 59.59 -4.21
N ARG A 18 2.92 59.74 -4.75
CA ARG A 18 3.69 58.57 -5.26
C ARG A 18 4.31 57.78 -4.13
N ILE A 19 4.81 58.48 -3.09
CA ILE A 19 5.42 57.85 -1.91
C ILE A 19 4.32 57.11 -1.11
N THR A 20 3.14 57.73 -0.95
CA THR A 20 2.00 57.11 -0.26
C THR A 20 1.49 55.87 -1.02
N LEU A 21 1.52 55.90 -2.35
CA LEU A 21 1.11 54.77 -3.20
C LEU A 21 2.12 53.61 -3.11
N ILE A 22 3.40 53.90 -3.03
CA ILE A 22 4.47 52.90 -2.84
C ILE A 22 4.37 52.28 -1.42
N MET A 23 4.14 53.10 -0.40
CA MET A 23 3.94 52.60 0.97
C MET A 23 2.67 51.75 1.10
N ALA A 24 1.57 52.17 0.46
CA ALA A 24 0.32 51.36 0.42
C ALA A 24 0.50 50.04 -0.31
N ALA A 25 1.24 50.02 -1.43
CA ALA A 25 1.56 48.78 -2.14
C ALA A 25 2.47 47.86 -1.34
N GLY A 26 3.44 48.39 -0.60
CA GLY A 26 4.28 47.62 0.32
C GLY A 26 3.51 46.99 1.48
N LEU A 27 2.62 47.78 2.09
CA LEU A 27 1.74 47.29 3.16
C LEU A 27 0.78 46.20 2.68
N LEU A 28 0.23 46.34 1.47
CA LEU A 28 -0.60 45.32 0.81
C LEU A 28 0.18 44.03 0.56
N GLY A 29 1.44 44.15 0.14
CA GLY A 29 2.34 43.00 -0.07
C GLY A 29 2.62 42.23 1.23
N ILE A 30 2.89 42.93 2.33
CA ILE A 30 3.10 42.34 3.66
C ILE A 30 1.81 41.66 4.17
N LEU A 31 0.65 42.29 3.92
CA LEU A 31 -0.65 41.72 4.30
C LEU A 31 -0.95 40.44 3.53
N LEU A 32 -0.61 40.37 2.25
CA LEU A 32 -0.75 39.16 1.43
C LEU A 32 0.16 38.02 1.90
N ILE A 33 1.38 38.33 2.35
CA ILE A 33 2.32 37.34 2.90
C ILE A 33 1.81 36.83 4.26
N GLY A 34 1.17 37.68 5.06
CA GLY A 34 0.59 37.32 6.37
C GLY A 34 -0.65 36.41 6.26
N ILE A 35 -1.39 36.48 5.13
CA ILE A 35 -2.58 35.64 4.91
C ILE A 35 -2.20 34.33 4.20
N ALA A 36 -1.02 34.24 3.57
CA ALA A 36 -0.53 33.05 2.87
C ALA A 36 -0.54 31.75 3.73
N PRO A 37 -0.24 31.75 5.04
CA PRO A 37 -0.35 30.55 5.85
C PRO A 37 -1.80 30.14 6.17
N MET A 38 -2.79 31.01 5.96
CA MET A 38 -4.19 30.68 6.16
C MET A 38 -4.87 30.08 4.94
N LEU A 39 -4.36 30.35 3.73
CA LEU A 39 -4.63 29.54 2.55
C LEU A 39 -3.62 28.39 2.58
N LYS A 40 -3.84 27.39 3.41
CA LYS A 40 -3.31 26.06 3.21
C LYS A 40 -3.88 25.52 1.91
N THR A 41 -3.30 25.96 0.80
CA THR A 41 -3.14 25.07 -0.34
C THR A 41 -2.32 23.91 0.25
N GLU A 42 -2.92 22.74 0.36
CA GLU A 42 -2.17 21.50 0.59
C GLU A 42 -1.07 21.49 -0.46
N GLY A 43 0.08 22.01 -0.03
CA GLY A 43 1.30 21.87 -0.77
C GLY A 43 1.45 20.38 -0.96
N THR A 44 1.25 19.93 -2.18
CA THR A 44 1.70 18.64 -2.65
C THR A 44 3.17 18.52 -2.19
N LYS A 45 3.36 18.00 -0.97
CA LYS A 45 4.60 17.32 -0.67
C LYS A 45 4.73 16.38 -1.83
N LYS A 46 5.74 16.56 -2.67
CA LYS A 46 6.31 15.46 -3.42
C LYS A 46 6.73 14.44 -2.36
N GLN A 47 5.73 13.74 -1.88
CA GLN A 47 5.89 12.44 -1.31
C GLN A 47 6.58 11.70 -2.47
N SER A 48 7.88 11.45 -2.30
CA SER A 48 8.49 10.35 -3.04
C SER A 48 7.43 9.27 -3.00
N GLN A 49 6.90 8.90 -4.16
CA GLN A 49 6.09 7.72 -4.32
C GLN A 49 7.00 6.54 -3.94
N GLN A 50 7.20 6.34 -2.65
CA GLN A 50 7.22 5.01 -2.13
C GLN A 50 5.81 4.52 -2.47
N GLU A 51 5.72 3.64 -3.45
CA GLU A 51 4.54 2.81 -3.64
C GLU A 51 4.28 2.20 -2.27
N THR A 52 3.33 2.81 -1.55
CA THR A 52 2.90 2.32 -0.25
C THR A 52 2.20 1.02 -0.58
N VAL A 53 2.91 -0.08 -0.34
CA VAL A 53 2.32 -1.42 -0.42
C VAL A 53 1.07 -1.38 0.44
N PRO A 54 -0.13 -1.69 -0.10
CA PRO A 54 -1.36 -1.67 0.66
C PRO A 54 -1.22 -2.55 1.91
N SER A 55 -1.94 -2.23 2.98
CA SER A 55 -1.97 -3.13 4.12
C SER A 55 -2.60 -4.48 3.73
N ALA A 56 -2.30 -5.53 4.49
CA ALA A 56 -2.90 -6.84 4.24
C ALA A 56 -4.44 -6.80 4.37
N GLU A 57 -4.95 -5.96 5.28
CA GLU A 57 -6.37 -5.71 5.48
C GLU A 57 -6.99 -5.01 4.28
N GLU A 58 -6.34 -3.99 3.73
CA GLU A 58 -6.80 -3.29 2.53
C GLU A 58 -6.83 -4.21 1.32
N TYR A 59 -5.84 -5.10 1.19
CA TYR A 59 -5.79 -6.10 0.14
C TYR A 59 -6.97 -7.09 0.26
N ALA A 60 -7.23 -7.63 1.47
CA ALA A 60 -8.35 -8.52 1.72
C ALA A 60 -9.69 -7.85 1.40
N ALA A 61 -9.93 -6.64 1.93
CA ALA A 61 -11.17 -5.89 1.69
C ALA A 61 -11.41 -5.60 0.20
N ALA A 62 -10.35 -5.28 -0.55
CA ALA A 62 -10.46 -5.07 -2.00
C ALA A 62 -10.84 -6.35 -2.76
N LEU A 63 -10.32 -7.52 -2.35
CA LEU A 63 -10.67 -8.81 -2.92
C LEU A 63 -12.11 -9.23 -2.55
N GLU A 64 -12.51 -9.05 -1.29
CA GLU A 64 -13.86 -9.32 -0.80
C GLU A 64 -14.90 -8.56 -1.62
N SER A 65 -14.74 -7.24 -1.74
CA SER A 65 -15.66 -6.38 -2.50
C SER A 65 -15.75 -6.79 -3.98
N ARG A 66 -14.61 -7.17 -4.60
CA ARG A 66 -14.61 -7.65 -5.99
C ARG A 66 -15.33 -8.98 -6.14
N LEU A 67 -15.14 -9.91 -5.19
CA LEU A 67 -15.80 -11.20 -5.19
C LEU A 67 -17.29 -11.04 -4.98
N GLU A 68 -17.75 -10.24 -4.02
CA GLU A 68 -19.17 -9.94 -3.80
C GLU A 68 -19.83 -9.40 -5.06
N GLY A 69 -19.18 -8.45 -5.75
CA GLY A 69 -19.67 -7.89 -7.00
C GLY A 69 -19.79 -8.91 -8.14
N ILE A 70 -18.92 -9.93 -8.19
CA ILE A 70 -18.96 -10.98 -9.21
C ILE A 70 -19.97 -12.06 -8.81
N LEU A 71 -19.91 -12.54 -7.57
CA LEU A 71 -20.75 -13.63 -7.07
C LEU A 71 -22.24 -13.24 -7.06
N GLY A 72 -22.56 -11.99 -6.72
CA GLY A 72 -23.92 -11.46 -6.73
C GLY A 72 -24.57 -11.43 -8.12
N ARG A 73 -23.79 -11.57 -9.20
CA ARG A 73 -24.29 -11.67 -10.59
C ARG A 73 -24.58 -13.11 -11.02
N ILE A 74 -24.21 -14.09 -10.20
CA ILE A 74 -24.48 -15.51 -10.50
C ILE A 74 -25.95 -15.80 -10.19
N ASP A 75 -26.66 -16.41 -11.14
CA ASP A 75 -28.06 -16.78 -10.98
C ASP A 75 -28.27 -17.67 -9.75
N GLY A 76 -29.25 -17.27 -8.91
CA GLY A 76 -29.62 -17.97 -7.70
C GLY A 76 -28.76 -17.71 -6.47
N VAL A 77 -27.66 -16.91 -6.54
CA VAL A 77 -26.86 -16.56 -5.38
C VAL A 77 -27.59 -15.55 -4.49
N GLY A 78 -28.15 -14.49 -5.07
CA GLY A 78 -28.82 -13.41 -4.35
C GLY A 78 -27.84 -12.54 -3.55
N GLU A 79 -28.28 -12.09 -2.38
CA GLU A 79 -27.42 -11.35 -1.45
C GLU A 79 -26.23 -12.21 -1.03
N VAL A 80 -25.03 -11.63 -1.04
CA VAL A 80 -23.77 -12.35 -0.78
C VAL A 80 -22.83 -11.48 0.03
N GLU A 81 -22.18 -12.11 0.98
CA GLU A 81 -21.14 -11.54 1.81
C GLU A 81 -19.93 -12.49 1.77
N VAL A 82 -18.74 -11.91 1.63
CA VAL A 82 -17.48 -12.66 1.50
C VAL A 82 -16.52 -12.22 2.59
N MET A 83 -15.87 -13.19 3.24
CA MET A 83 -14.80 -12.96 4.19
C MET A 83 -13.56 -13.73 3.76
N ILE A 84 -12.42 -13.02 3.61
CA ILE A 84 -11.13 -13.59 3.26
C ILE A 84 -10.21 -13.56 4.47
N THR A 85 -9.65 -14.70 4.83
CA THR A 85 -8.61 -14.80 5.85
C THR A 85 -7.26 -14.98 5.18
N LEU A 86 -6.32 -14.12 5.50
CA LEU A 86 -4.95 -14.20 4.99
C LEU A 86 -4.08 -15.08 5.90
N LYS A 87 -3.11 -15.78 5.32
CA LYS A 87 -2.09 -16.56 6.03
C LYS A 87 -0.86 -15.71 6.34
N SER A 88 -0.51 -14.79 5.42
CA SER A 88 0.61 -13.87 5.54
C SER A 88 0.25 -12.51 4.94
N GLY A 89 0.95 -11.47 5.35
CA GLY A 89 0.96 -10.19 4.62
C GLY A 89 1.86 -10.26 3.38
N TYR A 90 2.17 -9.10 2.81
CA TYR A 90 3.15 -8.98 1.75
C TYR A 90 4.52 -9.48 2.22
N THR A 91 5.21 -10.22 1.36
CA THR A 91 6.55 -10.75 1.67
C THR A 91 7.54 -10.36 0.59
N TYR A 92 8.77 -10.04 1.00
CA TYR A 92 9.85 -9.71 0.08
C TYR A 92 10.70 -10.93 -0.20
N THR A 93 11.02 -11.15 -1.46
CA THR A 93 12.05 -12.10 -1.88
C THR A 93 13.35 -11.33 -2.13
N TYR A 94 14.43 -11.80 -1.55
CA TYR A 94 15.74 -11.18 -1.67
C TYR A 94 16.66 -12.00 -2.57
N ALA A 95 17.56 -11.29 -3.26
CA ALA A 95 18.62 -11.95 -4.01
C ALA A 95 19.58 -12.68 -3.06
N VAL A 96 19.85 -13.94 -3.33
CA VAL A 96 20.83 -14.74 -2.61
C VAL A 96 21.92 -15.24 -3.55
N THR A 97 23.16 -15.28 -3.07
CA THR A 97 24.26 -15.98 -3.71
C THR A 97 24.48 -17.28 -2.97
N GLU A 98 24.50 -18.37 -3.70
CA GLU A 98 24.78 -19.70 -3.17
C GLU A 98 26.17 -20.15 -3.64
N LYS A 99 27.01 -20.53 -2.67
CA LYS A 99 28.31 -21.12 -2.93
C LYS A 99 28.29 -22.57 -2.46
N VAL A 100 28.33 -23.48 -3.42
CA VAL A 100 28.38 -24.92 -3.15
C VAL A 100 29.82 -25.38 -3.25
N ASN A 101 30.38 -25.83 -2.15
CA ASN A 101 31.68 -26.52 -2.12
C ASN A 101 31.41 -28.01 -1.98
N SER A 102 31.88 -28.78 -2.98
CA SER A 102 31.78 -30.23 -2.96
C SER A 102 33.19 -30.83 -2.88
N ASP A 103 33.51 -31.38 -1.73
CA ASP A 103 34.77 -32.14 -1.54
C ASP A 103 34.48 -33.62 -1.67
N VAL A 104 35.07 -34.24 -2.67
CA VAL A 104 35.03 -35.70 -2.87
C VAL A 104 36.40 -36.27 -2.50
N SER A 105 36.47 -37.01 -1.40
CA SER A 105 37.65 -37.74 -1.00
C SER A 105 37.48 -39.22 -1.32
N GLU A 106 38.29 -39.74 -2.25
CA GLU A 106 38.37 -41.16 -2.51
C GLU A 106 39.64 -41.72 -1.81
N GLU A 107 39.45 -42.53 -0.80
CA GLU A 107 40.55 -43.23 -0.11
C GLU A 107 40.62 -44.68 -0.63
N TYR A 108 41.73 -45.00 -1.31
CA TYR A 108 42.04 -46.37 -1.73
C TYR A 108 42.82 -47.10 -0.64
N LYS A 109 42.19 -47.99 0.09
CA LYS A 109 42.88 -49.00 0.90
C LYS A 109 43.03 -50.26 0.09
N SER A 110 44.26 -50.77 0.05
CA SER A 110 44.63 -51.97 -0.71
C SER A 110 44.01 -53.24 -0.12
N ASP A 111 42.75 -53.39 -0.22
CA ASP A 111 41.98 -54.62 -0.08
C ASP A 111 40.51 -54.34 -0.41
N ASP A 112 40.21 -54.15 -1.70
CA ASP A 112 38.90 -54.13 -2.37
C ASP A 112 37.76 -53.34 -1.69
N GLN A 113 38.08 -52.43 -0.74
CA GLN A 113 37.10 -51.53 -0.16
C GLN A 113 37.32 -50.09 -0.59
N ARG A 114 36.51 -49.61 -1.53
CA ARG A 114 36.35 -48.21 -1.88
C ARG A 114 35.55 -47.50 -0.82
N LYS A 115 36.10 -46.52 -0.11
CA LYS A 115 35.39 -45.60 0.75
C LYS A 115 35.32 -44.24 0.02
N SER A 116 34.18 -43.91 -0.52
CA SER A 116 33.89 -42.57 -1.07
C SER A 116 33.19 -41.74 0.02
N GLN A 117 33.78 -40.62 0.38
CA GLN A 117 33.16 -39.65 1.28
C GLN A 117 32.96 -38.36 0.51
N GLN A 118 31.70 -38.02 0.33
CA GLN A 118 31.29 -36.74 -0.30
C GLN A 118 30.80 -35.79 0.80
N LYS A 119 31.45 -34.64 0.92
CA LYS A 119 31.05 -33.57 1.84
C LYS A 119 30.60 -32.38 1.02
N ASN A 120 29.32 -32.07 1.08
CA ASN A 120 28.75 -30.89 0.44
C ASN A 120 28.55 -29.81 1.53
N THR A 121 29.13 -28.65 1.32
CA THR A 121 28.93 -27.46 2.15
C THR A 121 28.30 -26.41 1.28
N THR A 122 27.08 -25.95 1.65
CA THR A 122 26.37 -24.87 0.97
C THR A 122 26.39 -23.65 1.86
N GLU A 123 26.94 -22.56 1.36
CA GLU A 123 26.93 -21.25 2.00
C GLU A 123 25.97 -20.34 1.21
N GLN A 124 24.98 -19.77 1.89
CA GLN A 124 24.06 -18.79 1.32
C GLN A 124 24.31 -17.42 1.92
N SER A 125 24.40 -16.39 1.10
CA SER A 125 24.52 -15.00 1.53
C SER A 125 23.61 -14.09 0.69
N TYR A 126 23.06 -13.06 1.34
CA TYR A 126 22.24 -12.08 0.64
C TYR A 126 23.12 -11.14 -0.18
N VAL A 127 22.66 -10.81 -1.39
CA VAL A 127 23.25 -9.75 -2.19
C VAL A 127 22.84 -8.41 -1.60
N MET A 128 23.82 -7.55 -1.27
CA MET A 128 23.58 -6.24 -0.68
C MET A 128 23.62 -5.17 -1.77
N VAL A 129 22.78 -4.13 -1.61
CA VAL A 129 22.79 -2.94 -2.48
C VAL A 129 23.93 -2.01 -2.03
N GLU A 130 24.68 -1.43 -3.00
CA GLU A 130 25.90 -0.65 -2.73
C GLU A 130 25.65 0.60 -1.85
N ASP A 131 24.47 1.21 -1.92
CA ASP A 131 24.17 2.50 -1.28
C ASP A 131 23.64 2.44 0.17
N GLY A 132 23.48 1.30 0.80
CA GLY A 132 22.84 1.32 2.11
C GLY A 132 22.92 0.08 2.98
N GLY A 133 23.63 -0.94 2.54
CA GLY A 133 23.72 -2.18 3.33
C GLY A 133 22.40 -2.92 3.51
N SER A 134 21.42 -2.67 2.62
CA SER A 134 20.15 -3.37 2.59
C SER A 134 20.19 -4.53 1.60
N PRO A 135 19.54 -5.67 1.88
CA PRO A 135 19.43 -6.77 0.93
C PRO A 135 18.69 -6.35 -0.34
N LEU A 136 19.18 -6.81 -1.50
CA LEU A 136 18.54 -6.55 -2.79
C LEU A 136 17.20 -7.30 -2.89
N VAL A 137 16.10 -6.54 -2.96
CA VAL A 137 14.77 -7.09 -3.17
C VAL A 137 14.60 -7.48 -4.65
N THR A 138 14.21 -8.71 -4.91
CA THR A 138 13.98 -9.24 -6.27
C THR A 138 12.49 -9.34 -6.62
N ALA A 139 11.64 -9.55 -5.62
CA ALA A 139 10.19 -9.58 -5.81
C ALA A 139 9.44 -9.16 -4.54
N LEU A 140 8.26 -8.61 -4.74
CA LEU A 140 7.24 -8.41 -3.73
C LEU A 140 6.13 -9.42 -3.99
N ASN A 141 5.89 -10.32 -3.05
CA ASN A 141 4.86 -11.33 -3.16
C ASN A 141 3.57 -10.84 -2.48
N GLU A 142 2.45 -11.11 -3.12
CA GLU A 142 1.12 -10.82 -2.58
C GLU A 142 0.82 -11.67 -1.34
N PRO A 143 -0.11 -11.20 -0.47
CA PRO A 143 -0.56 -11.95 0.69
C PRO A 143 -1.13 -13.32 0.32
N GLU A 144 -0.73 -14.37 1.03
CA GLU A 144 -1.26 -15.72 0.84
C GLU A 144 -2.63 -15.88 1.50
N ILE A 145 -3.61 -16.39 0.76
CA ILE A 145 -4.96 -16.63 1.28
C ILE A 145 -4.98 -17.96 2.06
N LYS A 146 -5.44 -17.89 3.32
CA LYS A 146 -5.64 -19.04 4.19
C LYS A 146 -6.96 -19.74 3.90
N GLY A 147 -8.03 -18.97 3.72
CA GLY A 147 -9.36 -19.49 3.45
C GLY A 147 -10.38 -18.39 3.16
N VAL A 148 -11.50 -18.77 2.61
CA VAL A 148 -12.61 -17.90 2.21
C VAL A 148 -13.93 -18.48 2.74
N VAL A 149 -14.75 -17.63 3.34
CA VAL A 149 -16.12 -17.92 3.72
C VAL A 149 -17.04 -17.07 2.86
N VAL A 150 -18.02 -17.69 2.23
CA VAL A 150 -19.06 -17.02 1.46
C VAL A 150 -20.40 -17.33 2.10
N VAL A 151 -21.15 -16.31 2.45
CA VAL A 151 -22.51 -16.43 2.96
C VAL A 151 -23.45 -15.82 1.93
N CYS A 152 -24.40 -16.58 1.41
CA CYS A 152 -25.30 -16.09 0.38
C CYS A 152 -26.71 -16.62 0.53
N ALA A 153 -27.71 -15.91 -0.01
CA ALA A 153 -29.11 -16.29 0.08
C ALA A 153 -29.35 -17.67 -0.55
N GLY A 154 -28.70 -17.96 -1.67
CA GLY A 154 -28.78 -19.23 -2.39
C GLY A 154 -27.90 -20.35 -1.85
N GLY A 155 -27.13 -20.11 -0.77
CA GLY A 155 -26.14 -21.06 -0.24
C GLY A 155 -26.66 -22.42 0.26
N GLY A 156 -27.98 -22.59 0.29
CA GLY A 156 -28.62 -23.90 0.56
C GLY A 156 -28.81 -24.79 -0.67
N ALA A 157 -28.63 -24.25 -1.89
CA ALA A 157 -28.84 -24.99 -3.13
C ALA A 157 -27.52 -25.61 -3.63
N PRO A 158 -27.38 -26.92 -3.81
CA PRO A 158 -26.12 -27.55 -4.22
C PRO A 158 -25.55 -27.01 -5.51
N LYS A 159 -26.39 -26.60 -6.48
CA LYS A 159 -25.97 -25.99 -7.73
C LYS A 159 -25.28 -24.65 -7.49
N VAL A 160 -25.85 -23.80 -6.64
CA VAL A 160 -25.29 -22.48 -6.29
C VAL A 160 -23.97 -22.68 -5.55
N VAL A 161 -23.90 -23.55 -4.57
CA VAL A 161 -22.67 -23.88 -3.82
C VAL A 161 -21.56 -24.30 -4.78
N ALA A 162 -21.83 -25.16 -5.74
CA ALA A 162 -20.85 -25.62 -6.72
C ALA A 162 -20.35 -24.45 -7.62
N GLN A 163 -21.26 -23.59 -8.10
CA GLN A 163 -20.92 -22.44 -8.92
C GLN A 163 -20.08 -21.41 -8.17
N VAL A 164 -20.48 -21.06 -6.95
CA VAL A 164 -19.76 -20.12 -6.07
C VAL A 164 -18.37 -20.69 -5.76
N THR A 165 -18.28 -21.96 -5.35
CA THR A 165 -16.99 -22.60 -5.06
C THR A 165 -16.05 -22.58 -6.28
N ALA A 166 -16.57 -22.89 -7.48
CA ALA A 166 -15.79 -22.86 -8.70
C ALA A 166 -15.31 -21.46 -9.06
N ALA A 167 -16.17 -20.44 -8.91
CA ALA A 167 -15.83 -19.05 -9.15
C ALA A 167 -14.73 -18.56 -8.22
N VAL A 168 -14.90 -18.77 -6.91
CA VAL A 168 -13.91 -18.36 -5.89
C VAL A 168 -12.58 -19.09 -6.09
N LYS A 169 -12.62 -20.39 -6.33
CA LYS A 169 -11.42 -21.20 -6.61
C LYS A 169 -10.63 -20.64 -7.79
N THR A 170 -11.31 -20.30 -8.88
CA THR A 170 -10.66 -19.77 -10.08
C THR A 170 -10.17 -18.35 -9.88
N ALA A 171 -10.95 -17.49 -9.22
CA ALA A 171 -10.59 -16.08 -9.01
C ALA A 171 -9.38 -15.90 -8.08
N LEU A 172 -9.22 -16.77 -7.09
CA LEU A 172 -8.20 -16.66 -6.05
C LEU A 172 -7.09 -17.72 -6.15
N ASP A 173 -7.16 -18.62 -7.12
CA ASP A 173 -6.23 -19.76 -7.30
C ASP A 173 -6.03 -20.59 -6.00
N ILE A 174 -7.11 -20.89 -5.29
CA ILE A 174 -7.08 -21.67 -4.05
C ILE A 174 -7.82 -22.99 -4.19
N SER A 175 -7.45 -23.95 -3.34
CA SER A 175 -8.16 -25.24 -3.28
C SER A 175 -9.59 -25.09 -2.75
N SER A 176 -10.52 -25.87 -3.28
CA SER A 176 -11.91 -25.93 -2.77
C SER A 176 -12.00 -26.31 -1.29
N ALA A 177 -11.01 -27.00 -0.74
CA ALA A 177 -10.93 -27.31 0.69
C ALA A 177 -10.76 -26.06 1.59
N LYS A 178 -10.35 -24.93 1.01
CA LYS A 178 -10.19 -23.64 1.69
C LYS A 178 -11.43 -22.74 1.53
N ILE A 179 -12.51 -23.21 0.90
CA ILE A 179 -13.70 -22.43 0.60
C ILE A 179 -14.89 -23.03 1.34
N THR A 180 -15.60 -22.22 2.08
CA THR A 180 -16.86 -22.60 2.74
C THR A 180 -17.97 -21.71 2.20
N VAL A 181 -19.07 -22.33 1.74
CA VAL A 181 -20.26 -21.62 1.30
C VAL A 181 -21.40 -21.97 2.22
N SER A 182 -22.08 -20.96 2.77
CA SER A 182 -23.21 -21.15 3.70
C SER A 182 -24.41 -20.30 3.28
N LYS A 183 -25.59 -20.73 3.71
CA LYS A 183 -26.82 -19.97 3.48
C LYS A 183 -26.95 -18.85 4.51
N ILE A 184 -27.35 -17.64 4.07
CA ILE A 184 -27.76 -16.56 4.96
C ILE A 184 -28.97 -17.01 5.77
N SER A 185 -28.91 -16.86 7.10
CA SER A 185 -30.07 -17.06 7.97
C SER A 185 -30.89 -15.76 7.99
N PRO A 186 -32.19 -15.80 7.63
CA PRO A 186 -33.07 -14.65 7.77
C PRO A 186 -33.34 -14.39 9.25
N GLY A 187 -32.52 -13.59 9.90
CA GLY A 187 -32.69 -13.29 11.33
C GLY A 187 -31.45 -12.67 11.99
N ALA A 188 -30.34 -12.56 11.27
CA ALA A 188 -29.11 -11.95 11.81
C ALA A 188 -29.01 -10.41 11.59
N ALA A 189 -30.05 -9.79 11.04
CA ALA A 189 -30.13 -8.34 10.92
C ALA A 189 -30.70 -7.74 12.21
N GLY A 190 -29.82 -7.35 13.13
CA GLY A 190 -30.15 -6.43 14.21
C GLY A 190 -30.02 -6.99 15.63
N HIS A 191 -28.86 -6.83 16.20
CA HIS A 191 -28.69 -6.50 17.62
C HIS A 191 -27.58 -5.46 17.74
#